data_80d7068a6c2af34e8555942ccd7d9bb1
#
_entry.id   80d7068a6c2af34e8555942ccd7d9bb1
#
_cell.length_a   1.000
_cell.length_b   1.000
_cell.length_c   1.000
_cell.angle_alpha   90.00
_cell.angle_beta   90.00
_cell.angle_gamma   90.00
#
_symmetry.space_group_name_H-M   'P 1'
#
loop_
_entity.id
_entity.type
_entity.pdbx_description
1 polymer ?
#
loop_
_entity_poly.entity_id
_entity_poly.type
_entity_poly.pdbx_seq_one_letter_code
_entity_poly.pdbx_strand_id
1 'polypeptide(L)'
;MSTPADSAKATEDRESAATTVDPGPPIGPPPVPSAPADVPAHDESSDKEPAGSSIAFTATLIVLVGLALFGRRIFAGLFTDDGVRTWATMFVGVTVQAMPFLVLGVLLSAALTAFVPASFFAKALPKHPALAVPVASASGVILPGCECASVPVSAALMNRGVTPAAAIAFLLSAPAINPVVLASTAVAFPGQPKVVVARALTSLAVSMILGWLWLLTGKGSSWLKMPKNRHAEGTAKLEVFRSSMLHDFLHAGGFLVVGAAAAATLNVVVPRQWLDHVASNLLISVVVLGLLAVLLAICSEADAFVAASLTQFSLTARLAFMVVGPIVDVKLIALQTGTFGPKFAVRFAPATFVVAILSSLLVGWWLL
;
A
#
# COMPACT_ATOMS: atom_id res chain seq x y z
N MET A 1 38.93 64.10 -26.85
CA MET A 1 39.02 65.57 -26.66
C MET A 1 38.29 65.87 -25.37
N SER A 2 39.07 66.36 -24.39
CA SER A 2 38.68 67.14 -23.21
C SER A 2 38.07 66.44 -22.01
N THR A 3 38.93 65.98 -21.11
CA THR A 3 38.91 66.14 -19.64
C THR A 3 38.96 67.66 -19.28
N PRO A 4 39.00 68.10 -18.00
CA PRO A 4 38.59 67.56 -16.71
C PRO A 4 38.07 68.65 -15.74
N ALA A 5 37.99 68.32 -14.44
CA ALA A 5 38.17 69.13 -13.23
C ALA A 5 37.07 70.14 -12.84
N ASP A 6 36.65 70.09 -11.63
CA ASP A 6 36.97 70.98 -10.52
C ASP A 6 36.25 70.50 -9.25
N SER A 7 36.94 70.24 -8.27
CA SER A 7 37.69 71.00 -7.28
C SER A 7 36.98 71.14 -5.98
N ALA A 8 37.58 70.49 -5.01
CA ALA A 8 37.67 70.87 -3.63
C ALA A 8 37.32 72.33 -3.29
N LYS A 9 36.54 72.54 -2.24
CA LYS A 9 36.74 73.52 -1.16
C LYS A 9 35.51 73.60 -0.31
N ALA A 10 35.56 73.20 0.93
CA ALA A 10 35.49 74.13 2.04
C ALA A 10 35.58 73.32 3.35
N THR A 11 36.77 73.34 3.85
CA THR A 11 37.14 73.24 5.25
C THR A 11 36.79 74.56 5.94
N GLU A 12 36.58 74.48 7.24
CA GLU A 12 36.69 75.51 8.26
C GLU A 12 35.44 76.32 8.60
N ASP A 13 35.34 76.36 9.91
CA ASP A 13 34.59 77.22 10.78
C ASP A 13 33.28 76.65 11.35
N ARG A 14 33.33 76.05 12.55
CA ARG A 14 32.90 76.74 13.79
C ARG A 14 33.21 75.94 15.00
N GLU A 15 34.22 76.37 15.65
CA GLU A 15 34.50 76.20 17.08
C GLU A 15 33.46 76.91 17.93
N SER A 16 33.24 76.36 19.14
CA SER A 16 32.59 76.99 20.31
C SER A 16 31.08 77.02 20.41
N ALA A 17 30.57 75.98 21.09
CA ALA A 17 29.53 76.15 22.08
C ALA A 17 29.68 75.08 23.17
N ALA A 18 30.38 75.39 24.20
CA ALA A 18 30.38 74.63 25.45
C ALA A 18 28.98 74.63 26.05
N THR A 19 28.32 73.51 26.05
CA THR A 19 27.08 73.35 26.80
C THR A 19 27.36 72.37 27.95
N THR A 20 27.25 72.90 29.14
CA THR A 20 27.32 72.22 30.45
C THR A 20 26.47 70.98 30.47
N VAL A 21 27.12 69.85 30.66
CA VAL A 21 26.45 68.54 30.90
C VAL A 21 26.04 68.50 32.35
N ASP A 22 24.73 68.49 32.55
CA ASP A 22 24.09 68.21 33.85
C ASP A 22 24.35 66.72 34.18
N PRO A 23 24.92 66.39 35.39
CA PRO A 23 25.07 65.01 35.82
C PRO A 23 23.69 64.46 36.19
N GLY A 24 23.15 63.66 35.27
CA GLY A 24 21.89 62.91 35.51
C GLY A 24 21.99 62.00 36.75
N PRO A 25 20.86 61.58 37.29
CA PRO A 25 20.79 60.80 38.53
C PRO A 25 21.52 59.44 38.39
N PRO A 26 22.02 58.86 39.48
CA PRO A 26 22.83 57.65 39.47
C PRO A 26 22.06 56.49 38.85
N ILE A 27 22.68 55.83 37.90
CA ILE A 27 22.20 54.64 37.24
C ILE A 27 22.13 53.52 38.24
N GLY A 28 20.91 53.16 38.63
CA GLY A 28 20.65 51.97 39.47
C GLY A 28 21.11 50.67 38.72
N PRO A 29 21.34 49.59 39.46
CA PRO A 29 21.76 48.32 38.85
C PRO A 29 20.75 47.89 37.77
N PRO A 30 21.23 47.29 36.68
CA PRO A 30 20.36 46.81 35.62
C PRO A 30 19.27 45.89 36.19
N PRO A 31 18.02 45.99 35.68
CA PRO A 31 16.97 45.08 36.11
C PRO A 31 17.40 43.65 35.83
N VAL A 32 17.32 42.80 36.87
CA VAL A 32 17.42 41.35 36.73
C VAL A 32 16.40 40.93 35.67
N PRO A 33 16.77 40.14 34.66
CA PRO A 33 15.80 39.65 33.73
C PRO A 33 14.72 38.90 34.50
N SER A 34 13.51 39.41 34.45
CA SER A 34 12.32 38.71 34.93
C SER A 34 12.29 37.36 34.21
N ALA A 35 12.17 36.31 34.97
CA ALA A 35 11.93 34.97 34.46
C ALA A 35 10.91 35.04 33.32
N PRO A 36 11.11 34.33 32.22
CA PRO A 36 10.12 34.31 31.16
C PRO A 36 8.81 33.82 31.78
N ALA A 37 7.86 34.73 31.84
CA ALA A 37 6.47 34.40 32.11
C ALA A 37 6.01 33.51 30.99
N ASP A 38 5.32 32.43 31.36
CA ASP A 38 4.56 31.57 30.50
C ASP A 38 5.38 30.77 29.46
N VAL A 39 6.18 29.82 29.94
CA VAL A 39 6.25 28.53 29.25
C VAL A 39 4.83 27.98 29.35
N PRO A 40 4.08 27.86 28.21
CA PRO A 40 2.81 27.15 28.26
C PRO A 40 3.15 25.75 28.77
N ALA A 41 2.50 25.35 29.87
CA ALA A 41 2.54 24.02 30.39
C ALA A 41 2.39 23.10 29.18
N HIS A 42 3.39 22.23 28.96
CA HIS A 42 3.24 21.16 28.01
C HIS A 42 1.97 20.43 28.39
N ASP A 43 0.95 20.62 27.57
CA ASP A 43 -0.29 19.89 27.66
C ASP A 43 0.05 18.43 27.33
N GLU A 44 0.36 17.65 28.37
CA GLU A 44 0.56 16.20 28.31
C GLU A 44 -0.72 15.46 27.93
N SER A 45 -1.75 16.17 27.48
CA SER A 45 -3.06 15.61 27.16
C SER A 45 -3.27 15.27 25.70
N SER A 46 -2.24 15.32 24.82
CA SER A 46 -2.41 15.14 23.37
C SER A 46 -1.80 13.87 22.79
N ASP A 47 -1.09 13.04 23.54
CA ASP A 47 -0.70 11.69 23.12
C ASP A 47 -1.71 10.60 23.52
N LYS A 48 -2.99 10.95 23.52
CA LYS A 48 -4.01 9.92 23.35
C LYS A 48 -3.96 9.45 21.90
N GLU A 49 -3.10 8.44 21.62
CA GLU A 49 -3.39 7.49 20.54
C GLU A 49 -4.90 7.25 20.57
N PRO A 50 -5.58 7.32 19.42
CA PRO A 50 -7.00 7.06 19.40
C PRO A 50 -7.23 5.65 19.94
N ALA A 51 -7.70 5.56 21.17
CA ALA A 51 -8.05 4.32 21.87
C ALA A 51 -8.94 3.40 21.04
N GLY A 52 -9.50 3.90 19.93
CA GLY A 52 -10.27 3.17 18.94
C GLY A 52 -9.47 2.15 18.14
N SER A 53 -8.16 2.37 17.87
CA SER A 53 -7.37 1.37 17.11
C SER A 53 -6.94 0.21 18.02
N SER A 54 -6.57 0.50 19.25
CA SER A 54 -6.25 -0.49 20.28
C SER A 54 -7.50 -1.30 20.68
N ILE A 55 -8.63 -0.63 20.85
CA ILE A 55 -9.91 -1.28 21.20
C ILE A 55 -10.41 -2.14 20.03
N ALA A 56 -10.30 -1.68 18.77
CA ALA A 56 -10.68 -2.46 17.62
C ALA A 56 -9.75 -3.67 17.43
N PHE A 57 -8.45 -3.52 17.63
CA PHE A 57 -7.48 -4.63 17.59
C PHE A 57 -7.76 -5.63 18.71
N THR A 58 -7.95 -5.15 19.95
CA THR A 58 -8.26 -5.99 21.10
C THR A 58 -9.63 -6.66 20.96
N ALA A 59 -10.64 -5.95 20.45
CA ALA A 59 -11.96 -6.51 20.17
C ALA A 59 -11.90 -7.58 19.06
N THR A 60 -11.12 -7.35 17.99
CA THR A 60 -10.91 -8.34 16.93
C THR A 60 -10.16 -9.57 17.45
N LEU A 61 -9.15 -9.37 18.29
CA LEU A 61 -8.43 -10.46 18.94
C LEU A 61 -9.34 -11.25 19.90
N ILE A 62 -10.15 -10.56 20.70
CA ILE A 62 -11.14 -11.17 21.62
C ILE A 62 -12.21 -11.91 20.82
N VAL A 63 -12.70 -11.36 19.71
CA VAL A 63 -13.67 -12.03 18.82
C VAL A 63 -13.03 -13.26 18.17
N LEU A 64 -11.78 -13.19 17.69
CA LEU A 64 -11.06 -14.34 17.13
C LEU A 64 -10.78 -15.41 18.19
N VAL A 65 -10.34 -15.00 19.38
CA VAL A 65 -10.13 -15.93 20.50
C VAL A 65 -11.47 -16.47 21.02
N GLY A 66 -12.50 -15.64 21.12
CA GLY A 66 -13.86 -16.05 21.47
C GLY A 66 -14.45 -17.00 20.44
N LEU A 67 -14.28 -16.72 19.14
CA LEU A 67 -14.68 -17.64 18.06
C LEU A 67 -13.89 -18.95 18.10
N ALA A 68 -12.59 -18.89 18.42
CA ALA A 68 -11.76 -20.07 18.60
C ALA A 68 -12.17 -20.91 19.85
N LEU A 69 -12.52 -20.25 20.94
CA LEU A 69 -12.89 -20.93 22.20
C LEU A 69 -14.36 -21.38 22.25
N PHE A 70 -15.30 -20.54 21.76
CA PHE A 70 -16.72 -20.88 21.70
C PHE A 70 -17.10 -21.69 20.46
N GLY A 71 -16.40 -21.50 19.36
CA GLY A 71 -16.55 -22.25 18.12
C GLY A 71 -16.28 -23.75 18.29
N ARG A 72 -15.61 -24.15 19.37
CA ARG A 72 -15.34 -25.57 19.69
C ARG A 72 -16.59 -26.46 19.71
N ARG A 73 -17.75 -25.94 20.08
CA ARG A 73 -19.04 -26.68 20.06
C ARG A 73 -19.75 -26.61 18.70
N ILE A 74 -19.55 -25.51 17.94
CA ILE A 74 -20.19 -25.34 16.63
C ILE A 74 -19.29 -25.93 15.53
N PHE A 75 -17.97 -25.94 15.74
CA PHE A 75 -16.98 -26.45 14.82
C PHE A 75 -16.23 -27.67 15.32
N ALA A 76 -16.94 -28.60 16.00
CA ALA A 76 -16.33 -29.81 16.57
C ALA A 76 -15.54 -30.67 15.55
N GLY A 77 -15.83 -30.53 14.26
CA GLY A 77 -15.05 -31.12 13.17
C GLY A 77 -13.84 -30.31 12.71
N LEU A 78 -13.72 -29.01 13.08
CA LEU A 78 -12.58 -28.15 12.71
C LEU A 78 -11.37 -28.28 13.65
N PHE A 79 -11.60 -28.68 14.90
CA PHE A 79 -10.58 -28.85 15.93
C PHE A 79 -10.15 -30.31 16.12
N THR A 80 -10.27 -31.11 15.06
CA THR A 80 -9.52 -32.36 14.99
C THR A 80 -8.04 -32.00 14.93
N ASP A 81 -7.15 -32.84 15.43
CA ASP A 81 -5.69 -32.61 15.35
C ASP A 81 -5.24 -32.28 13.91
N ASP A 82 -5.91 -32.85 12.90
CA ASP A 82 -5.67 -32.59 11.48
C ASP A 82 -6.10 -31.17 11.04
N GLY A 83 -7.21 -30.65 11.57
CA GLY A 83 -7.67 -29.27 11.26
C GLY A 83 -6.72 -28.21 11.81
N VAL A 84 -6.25 -28.38 13.04
CA VAL A 84 -5.28 -27.49 13.68
C VAL A 84 -3.92 -27.55 12.97
N ARG A 85 -3.47 -28.73 12.59
CA ARG A 85 -2.23 -28.92 11.82
C ARG A 85 -2.33 -28.25 10.45
N THR A 86 -3.42 -28.42 9.75
CA THR A 86 -3.67 -27.78 8.45
C THR A 86 -3.68 -26.26 8.59
N TRP A 87 -4.38 -25.74 9.60
CA TRP A 87 -4.42 -24.31 9.90
C TRP A 87 -3.00 -23.75 10.17
N ALA A 88 -2.26 -24.41 11.07
CA ALA A 88 -0.91 -23.97 11.42
C ALA A 88 0.04 -24.01 10.23
N THR A 89 -0.02 -25.08 9.42
CA THR A 89 0.79 -25.22 8.21
C THR A 89 0.48 -24.13 7.19
N MET A 90 -0.80 -23.83 6.96
CA MET A 90 -1.24 -22.75 6.06
C MET A 90 -0.83 -21.38 6.59
N PHE A 91 -1.05 -21.10 7.87
CA PHE A 91 -0.68 -19.84 8.50
C PHE A 91 0.83 -19.57 8.41
N VAL A 92 1.64 -20.56 8.82
CA VAL A 92 3.11 -20.45 8.75
C VAL A 92 3.57 -20.35 7.29
N GLY A 93 3.02 -21.17 6.39
CA GLY A 93 3.37 -21.13 4.97
C GLY A 93 3.12 -19.76 4.34
N VAL A 94 1.92 -19.20 4.53
CA VAL A 94 1.56 -17.87 4.02
C VAL A 94 2.44 -16.78 4.63
N THR A 95 2.67 -16.84 5.95
CA THR A 95 3.48 -15.83 6.64
C THR A 95 4.95 -15.88 6.21
N VAL A 96 5.56 -17.05 6.19
CA VAL A 96 6.98 -17.23 5.81
C VAL A 96 7.19 -16.86 4.35
N GLN A 97 6.28 -17.22 3.45
CA GLN A 97 6.36 -16.87 2.03
C GLN A 97 6.20 -15.36 1.80
N ALA A 98 5.33 -14.69 2.54
CA ALA A 98 5.07 -13.26 2.38
C ALA A 98 6.14 -12.36 3.01
N MET A 99 6.84 -12.82 4.08
CA MET A 99 7.81 -12.02 4.83
C MET A 99 8.94 -11.42 3.98
N PRO A 100 9.67 -12.18 3.13
CA PRO A 100 10.76 -11.61 2.33
C PRO A 100 10.28 -10.48 1.42
N PHE A 101 9.12 -10.66 0.81
CA PHE A 101 8.53 -9.66 -0.09
C PHE A 101 8.02 -8.43 0.66
N LEU A 102 7.47 -8.62 1.87
CA LEU A 102 7.10 -7.51 2.74
C LEU A 102 8.32 -6.69 3.13
N VAL A 103 9.40 -7.35 3.56
CA VAL A 103 10.67 -6.68 3.90
C VAL A 103 11.20 -5.91 2.69
N LEU A 104 11.24 -6.54 1.51
CA LEU A 104 11.67 -5.88 0.27
C LEU A 104 10.79 -4.66 -0.05
N GLY A 105 9.48 -4.79 0.05
CA GLY A 105 8.52 -3.72 -0.20
C GLY A 105 8.66 -2.55 0.76
N VAL A 106 8.84 -2.85 2.04
CA VAL A 106 9.07 -1.83 3.08
C VAL A 106 10.40 -1.13 2.90
N LEU A 107 11.48 -1.85 2.57
CA LEU A 107 12.79 -1.27 2.25
C LEU A 107 12.68 -0.33 1.05
N LEU A 108 12.00 -0.77 -0.01
CA LEU A 108 11.78 0.05 -1.21
C LEU A 108 10.91 1.27 -0.91
N SER A 109 9.83 1.11 -0.13
CA SER A 109 8.97 2.21 0.35
C SER A 109 9.77 3.26 1.13
N ALA A 110 10.58 2.80 2.10
CA ALA A 110 11.42 3.65 2.92
C ALA A 110 12.50 4.36 2.08
N ALA A 111 13.12 3.65 1.12
CA ALA A 111 14.09 4.22 0.19
C ALA A 111 13.47 5.31 -0.70
N LEU A 112 12.29 5.04 -1.27
CA LEU A 112 11.53 6.03 -2.03
C LEU A 112 11.21 7.27 -1.18
N THR A 113 10.80 7.05 0.07
CA THR A 113 10.46 8.12 1.01
C THR A 113 11.68 8.95 1.42
N ALA A 114 12.84 8.33 1.60
CA ALA A 114 14.04 9.02 2.09
C ALA A 114 14.86 9.69 0.95
N PHE A 115 15.03 9.00 -0.17
CA PHE A 115 16.04 9.36 -1.17
C PHE A 115 15.46 9.93 -2.47
N VAL A 116 14.23 9.55 -2.86
CA VAL A 116 13.66 9.99 -4.12
C VAL A 116 12.87 11.29 -3.93
N PRO A 117 13.26 12.40 -4.59
CA PRO A 117 12.51 13.64 -4.48
C PRO A 117 11.19 13.58 -5.28
N ALA A 118 10.17 14.29 -4.80
CA ALA A 118 8.88 14.38 -5.49
C ALA A 118 9.00 14.88 -6.95
N SER A 119 9.98 15.74 -7.23
CA SER A 119 10.26 16.26 -8.57
C SER A 119 10.65 15.18 -9.59
N PHE A 120 11.20 14.05 -9.14
CA PHE A 120 11.50 12.91 -10.01
C PHE A 120 10.19 12.34 -10.60
N PHE A 121 9.19 12.08 -9.76
CA PHE A 121 7.90 11.54 -10.20
C PHE A 121 7.12 12.52 -11.08
N ALA A 122 7.23 13.82 -10.79
CA ALA A 122 6.64 14.87 -11.62
C ALA A 122 7.23 14.92 -13.04
N LYS A 123 8.48 14.46 -13.23
CA LYS A 123 9.14 14.35 -14.55
C LYS A 123 8.92 12.98 -15.19
N ALA A 124 8.88 11.90 -14.40
CA ALA A 124 8.76 10.52 -14.90
C ALA A 124 7.33 10.17 -15.35
N LEU A 125 6.33 10.76 -14.71
CA LEU A 125 4.93 10.50 -15.03
C LEU A 125 4.37 11.59 -15.95
N PRO A 126 3.50 11.22 -16.92
CA PRO A 126 2.79 12.20 -17.73
C PRO A 126 1.99 13.17 -16.87
N LYS A 127 1.99 14.45 -17.24
CA LYS A 127 1.23 15.50 -16.53
C LYS A 127 -0.29 15.25 -16.56
N HIS A 128 -0.77 14.59 -17.61
CA HIS A 128 -2.18 14.27 -17.76
C HIS A 128 -2.50 13.01 -16.94
N PRO A 129 -3.41 13.07 -15.93
CA PRO A 129 -3.69 11.95 -15.03
C PRO A 129 -4.14 10.67 -15.74
N ALA A 130 -4.91 10.80 -16.85
CA ALA A 130 -5.38 9.65 -17.62
C ALA A 130 -4.24 8.89 -18.33
N LEU A 131 -3.14 9.58 -18.71
CA LEU A 131 -1.95 8.97 -19.30
C LEU A 131 -0.98 8.43 -18.23
N ALA A 132 -1.04 8.98 -17.02
CA ALA A 132 -0.25 8.47 -15.91
C ALA A 132 -0.67 7.05 -15.48
N VAL A 133 -1.96 6.70 -15.64
CA VAL A 133 -2.49 5.37 -15.31
C VAL A 133 -1.85 4.25 -16.14
N PRO A 134 -1.84 4.28 -17.49
CA PRO A 134 -1.18 3.25 -18.29
C PRO A 134 0.32 3.13 -18.02
N VAL A 135 1.01 4.27 -17.84
CA VAL A 135 2.46 4.27 -17.53
C VAL A 135 2.72 3.62 -16.17
N ALA A 136 1.92 3.96 -15.14
CA ALA A 136 2.02 3.35 -13.83
C ALA A 136 1.66 1.85 -13.86
N SER A 137 0.64 1.45 -14.63
CA SER A 137 0.30 0.03 -14.80
C SER A 137 1.46 -0.72 -15.48
N ALA A 138 2.06 -0.17 -16.54
CA ALA A 138 3.19 -0.79 -17.21
C ALA A 138 4.45 -0.88 -16.32
N SER A 139 4.63 0.06 -15.39
CA SER A 139 5.79 0.05 -14.48
C SER A 139 5.79 -1.14 -13.51
N GLY A 140 4.65 -1.79 -13.30
CA GLY A 140 4.54 -3.05 -12.54
C GLY A 140 5.41 -4.19 -13.12
N VAL A 141 5.72 -4.17 -14.42
CA VAL A 141 6.63 -5.13 -15.05
C VAL A 141 8.07 -4.99 -14.55
N ILE A 142 8.48 -3.78 -14.15
CA ILE A 142 9.87 -3.47 -13.79
C ILE A 142 10.18 -3.83 -12.34
N LEU A 143 9.19 -3.71 -11.45
CA LEU A 143 9.36 -3.92 -10.03
C LEU A 143 8.91 -5.34 -9.65
N PRO A 144 9.85 -6.28 -9.41
CA PRO A 144 9.50 -7.60 -8.93
C PRO A 144 8.95 -7.49 -7.51
N GLY A 145 7.66 -7.66 -7.34
CA GLY A 145 7.02 -7.58 -6.03
C GLY A 145 5.71 -8.35 -6.00
N CYS A 146 5.48 -9.04 -4.89
CA CYS A 146 4.18 -9.60 -4.62
C CYS A 146 3.21 -8.52 -4.12
N GLU A 147 1.95 -8.90 -3.90
CA GLU A 147 0.91 -8.04 -3.36
C GLU A 147 1.28 -7.38 -2.01
N CYS A 148 2.07 -8.06 -1.18
CA CYS A 148 2.52 -7.54 0.11
C CYS A 148 3.50 -6.36 -0.03
N ALA A 149 4.32 -6.35 -1.08
CA ALA A 149 5.26 -5.26 -1.37
C ALA A 149 4.58 -4.06 -2.07
N SER A 150 3.58 -4.32 -2.92
CA SER A 150 2.93 -3.27 -3.72
C SER A 150 2.16 -2.26 -2.87
N VAL A 151 1.61 -2.67 -1.72
CA VAL A 151 0.84 -1.79 -0.82
C VAL A 151 1.73 -0.69 -0.20
N PRO A 152 2.83 -0.98 0.52
CA PRO A 152 3.68 0.06 1.07
C PRO A 152 4.34 0.93 -0.01
N VAL A 153 4.73 0.34 -1.15
CA VAL A 153 5.32 1.10 -2.26
C VAL A 153 4.31 2.08 -2.86
N SER A 154 3.07 1.65 -3.10
CA SER A 154 2.03 2.56 -3.62
C SER A 154 1.68 3.68 -2.64
N ALA A 155 1.69 3.41 -1.34
CA ALA A 155 1.54 4.44 -0.31
C ALA A 155 2.69 5.46 -0.34
N ALA A 156 3.95 4.99 -0.49
CA ALA A 156 5.11 5.87 -0.64
C ALA A 156 5.04 6.72 -1.91
N LEU A 157 4.58 6.15 -3.04
CA LEU A 157 4.36 6.88 -4.28
C LEU A 157 3.34 8.02 -4.10
N MET A 158 2.21 7.75 -3.43
CA MET A 158 1.21 8.78 -3.09
C MET A 158 1.80 9.88 -2.22
N ASN A 159 2.61 9.53 -1.21
CA ASN A 159 3.32 10.51 -0.36
C ASN A 159 4.32 11.36 -1.14
N ARG A 160 4.82 10.88 -2.27
CA ARG A 160 5.72 11.60 -3.18
C ARG A 160 4.99 12.36 -4.28
N GLY A 161 3.67 12.50 -4.18
CA GLY A 161 2.86 13.32 -5.09
C GLY A 161 2.39 12.59 -6.36
N VAL A 162 2.57 11.26 -6.44
CA VAL A 162 1.94 10.47 -7.50
C VAL A 162 0.42 10.47 -7.27
N THR A 163 -0.34 10.67 -8.33
CA THR A 163 -1.80 10.68 -8.22
C THR A 163 -2.33 9.34 -7.68
N PRO A 164 -3.34 9.34 -6.81
CA PRO A 164 -3.91 8.10 -6.27
C PRO A 164 -4.32 7.09 -7.36
N ALA A 165 -4.83 7.57 -8.49
CA ALA A 165 -5.20 6.73 -9.62
C ALA A 165 -4.00 5.96 -10.20
N ALA A 166 -2.86 6.64 -10.41
CA ALA A 166 -1.64 6.01 -10.89
C ALA A 166 -1.03 5.06 -9.86
N ALA A 167 -1.03 5.45 -8.58
CA ALA A 167 -0.53 4.59 -7.51
C ALA A 167 -1.39 3.32 -7.31
N ILE A 168 -2.72 3.43 -7.46
CA ILE A 168 -3.64 2.28 -7.45
C ILE A 168 -3.41 1.39 -8.68
N ALA A 169 -3.23 1.97 -9.85
CA ALA A 169 -2.91 1.21 -11.06
C ALA A 169 -1.61 0.41 -10.90
N PHE A 170 -0.57 1.02 -10.31
CA PHE A 170 0.67 0.34 -9.93
C PHE A 170 0.43 -0.75 -8.88
N LEU A 171 -0.34 -0.46 -7.81
CA LEU A 171 -0.68 -1.40 -6.75
C LEU A 171 -1.22 -2.73 -7.30
N LEU A 172 -2.09 -2.65 -8.31
CA LEU A 172 -2.74 -3.82 -8.91
C LEU A 172 -1.87 -4.52 -9.95
N SER A 173 -1.09 -3.76 -10.71
CA SER A 173 -0.27 -4.31 -11.79
C SER A 173 0.99 -5.03 -11.28
N ALA A 174 1.67 -4.46 -10.30
CA ALA A 174 2.97 -4.96 -9.82
C ALA A 174 2.96 -6.44 -9.41
N PRO A 175 1.99 -6.95 -8.63
CA PRO A 175 1.96 -8.36 -8.27
C PRO A 175 1.43 -9.27 -9.39
N ALA A 176 0.77 -8.71 -10.40
CA ALA A 176 0.04 -9.49 -11.40
C ALA A 176 0.78 -9.68 -12.72
N ILE A 177 1.67 -8.74 -13.10
CA ILE A 177 2.38 -8.74 -14.40
C ILE A 177 3.90 -8.72 -14.28
N ASN A 178 4.48 -8.92 -13.10
CA ASN A 178 5.92 -8.96 -12.96
C ASN A 178 6.53 -10.18 -13.70
N PRO A 179 7.82 -10.11 -14.10
CA PRO A 179 8.45 -11.17 -14.89
C PRO A 179 8.45 -12.54 -14.20
N VAL A 180 8.53 -12.58 -12.88
CA VAL A 180 8.54 -13.84 -12.10
C VAL A 180 7.20 -14.55 -12.22
N VAL A 181 6.09 -13.81 -12.10
CA VAL A 181 4.73 -14.32 -12.23
C VAL A 181 4.43 -14.79 -13.66
N LEU A 182 4.91 -14.07 -14.66
CA LEU A 182 4.75 -14.50 -16.05
C LEU A 182 5.60 -15.75 -16.37
N ALA A 183 6.82 -15.82 -15.82
CA ALA A 183 7.67 -17.00 -15.96
C ALA A 183 7.05 -18.22 -15.24
N SER A 184 6.55 -18.07 -14.01
CA SER A 184 5.87 -19.16 -13.30
C SER A 184 4.64 -19.65 -14.04
N THR A 185 3.88 -18.73 -14.67
CA THR A 185 2.74 -19.10 -15.53
C THR A 185 3.18 -19.87 -16.76
N ALA A 186 4.29 -19.46 -17.41
CA ALA A 186 4.82 -20.19 -18.57
C ALA A 186 5.29 -21.60 -18.19
N VAL A 187 5.87 -21.79 -17.01
CA VAL A 187 6.28 -23.10 -16.49
C VAL A 187 5.07 -23.97 -16.13
N ALA A 188 4.03 -23.36 -15.51
CA ALA A 188 2.83 -24.08 -15.09
C ALA A 188 1.95 -24.53 -16.27
N PHE A 189 1.98 -23.78 -17.39
CA PHE A 189 1.23 -24.08 -18.62
C PHE A 189 2.16 -24.30 -19.82
N PRO A 190 2.93 -25.42 -19.84
CA PRO A 190 3.90 -25.70 -20.91
C PRO A 190 3.20 -25.85 -22.27
N GLY A 191 3.74 -25.20 -23.29
CA GLY A 191 3.16 -25.22 -24.63
C GLY A 191 1.91 -24.34 -24.84
N GLN A 192 1.50 -23.57 -23.84
CA GLN A 192 0.33 -22.70 -23.91
C GLN A 192 0.68 -21.21 -23.70
N PRO A 193 1.45 -20.57 -24.59
CA PRO A 193 1.85 -19.17 -24.43
C PRO A 193 0.66 -18.21 -24.42
N LYS A 194 -0.48 -18.60 -24.99
CA LYS A 194 -1.72 -17.83 -24.94
C LYS A 194 -2.20 -17.56 -23.50
N VAL A 195 -2.00 -18.51 -22.58
CA VAL A 195 -2.39 -18.34 -21.16
C VAL A 195 -1.55 -17.26 -20.50
N VAL A 196 -0.25 -17.21 -20.77
CA VAL A 196 0.67 -16.18 -20.24
C VAL A 196 0.27 -14.80 -20.76
N VAL A 197 0.02 -14.69 -22.07
CA VAL A 197 -0.43 -13.44 -22.70
C VAL A 197 -1.79 -13.02 -22.17
N ALA A 198 -2.74 -13.96 -22.04
CA ALA A 198 -4.06 -13.69 -21.49
C ALA A 198 -3.97 -13.16 -20.06
N ARG A 199 -3.13 -13.77 -19.20
CA ARG A 199 -2.88 -13.31 -17.85
C ARG A 199 -2.32 -11.89 -17.82
N ALA A 200 -1.28 -11.61 -18.60
CA ALA A 200 -0.64 -10.30 -18.67
C ALA A 200 -1.63 -9.22 -19.17
N LEU A 201 -2.34 -9.50 -20.26
CA LEU A 201 -3.31 -8.53 -20.82
C LEU A 201 -4.48 -8.28 -19.90
N THR A 202 -5.04 -9.32 -19.28
CA THR A 202 -6.17 -9.17 -18.36
C THR A 202 -5.76 -8.38 -17.13
N SER A 203 -4.63 -8.70 -16.51
CA SER A 203 -4.14 -7.99 -15.32
C SER A 203 -3.82 -6.53 -15.63
N LEU A 204 -3.21 -6.26 -16.78
CA LEU A 204 -2.95 -4.89 -17.25
C LEU A 204 -4.27 -4.13 -17.51
N ALA A 205 -5.24 -4.77 -18.15
CA ALA A 205 -6.54 -4.16 -18.39
C ALA A 205 -7.26 -3.82 -17.07
N VAL A 206 -7.29 -4.75 -16.10
CA VAL A 206 -7.89 -4.53 -14.79
C VAL A 206 -7.26 -3.35 -14.07
N SER A 207 -5.92 -3.28 -14.03
CA SER A 207 -5.20 -2.20 -13.37
C SER A 207 -5.48 -0.83 -14.01
N MET A 208 -5.53 -0.77 -15.35
CA MET A 208 -5.87 0.46 -16.08
C MET A 208 -7.33 0.87 -15.87
N ILE A 209 -8.28 -0.07 -16.00
CA ILE A 209 -9.71 0.20 -15.83
C ILE A 209 -9.97 0.77 -14.43
N LEU A 210 -9.41 0.15 -13.39
CA LEU A 210 -9.59 0.61 -12.01
C LEU A 210 -8.91 1.95 -11.74
N GLY A 211 -7.73 2.18 -12.32
CA GLY A 211 -7.07 3.49 -12.27
C GLY A 211 -7.93 4.60 -12.93
N TRP A 212 -8.50 4.34 -14.11
CA TRP A 212 -9.39 5.29 -14.78
C TRP A 212 -10.74 5.44 -14.07
N LEU A 213 -11.31 4.34 -13.55
CA LEU A 213 -12.55 4.40 -12.77
C LEU A 213 -12.35 5.27 -11.52
N TRP A 214 -11.18 5.22 -10.90
CA TRP A 214 -10.82 6.10 -9.79
C TRP A 214 -10.80 7.58 -10.20
N LEU A 215 -10.28 7.91 -11.38
CA LEU A 215 -10.33 9.28 -11.93
C LEU A 215 -11.75 9.76 -12.19
N LEU A 216 -12.59 8.88 -12.76
CA LEU A 216 -13.96 9.23 -13.15
C LEU A 216 -14.89 9.41 -11.95
N THR A 217 -14.72 8.62 -10.91
CA THR A 217 -15.61 8.68 -9.74
C THR A 217 -15.43 9.95 -8.91
N GLY A 218 -14.29 10.67 -9.02
CA GLY A 218 -14.00 11.95 -8.37
C GLY A 218 -14.14 12.00 -6.83
N LYS A 219 -14.82 10.99 -6.28
CA LYS A 219 -15.15 10.84 -4.84
C LYS A 219 -14.14 9.98 -4.08
N GLY A 220 -13.13 9.45 -4.76
CA GLY A 220 -12.18 8.51 -4.20
C GLY A 220 -11.34 9.09 -3.05
N SER A 221 -11.08 10.39 -3.07
CA SER A 221 -10.29 11.06 -2.02
C SER A 221 -10.95 11.00 -0.63
N SER A 222 -12.29 10.91 -0.55
CA SER A 222 -13.00 10.85 0.74
C SER A 222 -12.94 9.47 1.41
N TRP A 223 -12.59 8.43 0.66
CA TRP A 223 -12.50 7.04 1.16
C TRP A 223 -11.08 6.63 1.45
N LEU A 224 -10.13 7.28 0.78
CA LEU A 224 -8.72 6.99 0.89
C LEU A 224 -8.13 7.78 2.06
N LYS A 225 -7.66 7.06 3.05
CA LYS A 225 -6.84 7.67 4.10
C LYS A 225 -5.44 7.89 3.52
N MET A 226 -5.13 9.13 3.16
CA MET A 226 -3.77 9.45 2.68
C MET A 226 -2.76 9.13 3.78
N PRO A 227 -1.72 8.35 3.47
CA PRO A 227 -0.63 8.13 4.41
C PRO A 227 -0.04 9.48 4.81
N LYS A 228 0.10 9.74 6.12
CA LYS A 228 0.65 11.02 6.61
C LYS A 228 2.17 11.04 6.42
N ASN A 229 2.69 12.13 5.85
CA ASN A 229 4.12 12.42 5.89
C ASN A 229 4.49 12.71 7.36
N ARG A 230 5.31 11.84 7.97
CA ARG A 230 5.63 11.90 9.42
C ARG A 230 6.95 12.60 9.72
N HIS A 231 7.67 13.02 8.68
CA HIS A 231 9.00 13.60 8.87
C HIS A 231 8.97 15.11 8.69
N ALA A 232 9.55 15.82 9.65
CA ALA A 232 9.75 17.26 9.56
C ALA A 232 10.76 17.58 8.44
N GLU A 233 10.56 18.69 7.76
CA GLU A 233 11.54 19.21 6.79
C GLU A 233 12.88 19.42 7.50
N GLY A 234 13.96 18.85 6.95
CA GLY A 234 15.30 18.95 7.52
C GLY A 234 15.80 17.71 8.28
N THR A 235 14.97 16.70 8.49
CA THR A 235 15.40 15.43 9.09
C THR A 235 16.43 14.72 8.19
N ALA A 236 17.50 14.18 8.79
CA ALA A 236 18.53 13.44 8.06
C ALA A 236 17.92 12.27 7.28
N LYS A 237 18.30 12.09 6.01
CA LYS A 237 17.73 11.06 5.12
C LYS A 237 17.79 9.65 5.69
N LEU A 238 18.86 9.33 6.42
CA LEU A 238 19.04 8.03 7.06
C LEU A 238 18.06 7.82 8.21
N GLU A 239 17.77 8.86 8.98
CA GLU A 239 16.77 8.84 10.05
C GLU A 239 15.38 8.63 9.49
N VAL A 240 15.03 9.36 8.40
CA VAL A 240 13.77 9.17 7.66
C VAL A 240 13.65 7.73 7.15
N PHE A 241 14.72 7.17 6.58
CA PHE A 241 14.74 5.80 6.09
C PHE A 241 14.48 4.79 7.21
N ARG A 242 15.22 4.90 8.32
CA ARG A 242 15.12 3.96 9.45
C ARG A 242 13.76 4.02 10.13
N SER A 243 13.23 5.21 10.39
CA SER A 243 11.93 5.39 11.04
C SER A 243 10.77 4.96 10.15
N SER A 244 10.81 5.28 8.85
CA SER A 244 9.83 4.81 7.88
C SER A 244 9.85 3.28 7.77
N MET A 245 11.04 2.69 7.64
CA MET A 245 11.22 1.25 7.53
C MET A 245 10.63 0.52 8.73
N LEU A 246 10.98 0.94 9.95
CA LEU A 246 10.48 0.29 11.17
C LEU A 246 8.97 0.43 11.32
N HIS A 247 8.45 1.64 11.06
CA HIS A 247 7.02 1.90 11.16
C HIS A 247 6.22 1.10 10.13
N ASP A 248 6.61 1.14 8.85
CA ASP A 248 5.92 0.44 7.78
C ASP A 248 5.97 -1.08 7.97
N PHE A 249 7.12 -1.59 8.47
CA PHE A 249 7.29 -3.01 8.77
C PHE A 249 6.36 -3.48 9.89
N LEU A 250 6.33 -2.76 11.01
CA LEU A 250 5.47 -3.14 12.14
C LEU A 250 3.98 -3.02 11.78
N HIS A 251 3.62 -1.97 11.06
CA HIS A 251 2.24 -1.73 10.67
C HIS A 251 1.76 -2.75 9.63
N ALA A 252 2.45 -2.88 8.51
CA ALA A 252 2.07 -3.80 7.45
C ALA A 252 2.25 -5.27 7.88
N GLY A 253 3.29 -5.58 8.67
CA GLY A 253 3.51 -6.92 9.24
C GLY A 253 2.38 -7.35 10.17
N GLY A 254 1.87 -6.45 11.02
CA GLY A 254 0.70 -6.74 11.87
C GLY A 254 -0.54 -7.11 11.05
N PHE A 255 -0.86 -6.33 9.99
CA PHE A 255 -1.98 -6.65 9.10
C PHE A 255 -1.75 -7.89 8.26
N LEU A 256 -0.50 -8.18 7.87
CA LEU A 256 -0.15 -9.42 7.19
C LEU A 256 -0.46 -10.64 8.07
N VAL A 257 -0.06 -10.62 9.35
CA VAL A 257 -0.33 -11.71 10.29
C VAL A 257 -1.83 -11.94 10.46
N VAL A 258 -2.61 -10.86 10.64
CA VAL A 258 -4.08 -10.94 10.73
C VAL A 258 -4.68 -11.51 9.44
N GLY A 259 -4.24 -11.04 8.27
CA GLY A 259 -4.69 -11.52 6.98
C GLY A 259 -4.32 -12.99 6.74
N ALA A 260 -3.11 -13.41 7.11
CA ALA A 260 -2.67 -14.81 7.01
C ALA A 260 -3.48 -15.74 7.93
N ALA A 261 -3.77 -15.29 9.16
CA ALA A 261 -4.62 -16.05 10.09
C ALA A 261 -6.05 -16.20 9.56
N ALA A 262 -6.63 -15.12 9.01
CA ALA A 262 -7.94 -15.15 8.38
C ALA A 262 -7.96 -16.09 7.16
N ALA A 263 -6.96 -16.02 6.28
CA ALA A 263 -6.82 -16.90 5.13
C ALA A 263 -6.69 -18.38 5.54
N ALA A 264 -5.85 -18.69 6.53
CA ALA A 264 -5.70 -20.04 7.06
C ALA A 264 -7.02 -20.58 7.63
N THR A 265 -7.76 -19.74 8.36
CA THR A 265 -9.08 -20.12 8.92
C THR A 265 -10.08 -20.43 7.81
N LEU A 266 -10.18 -19.58 6.80
CA LEU A 266 -11.08 -19.79 5.66
C LEU A 266 -10.72 -21.06 4.87
N ASN A 267 -9.44 -21.36 4.70
CA ASN A 267 -8.98 -22.58 4.02
C ASN A 267 -9.38 -23.88 4.75
N VAL A 268 -9.46 -23.85 6.08
CA VAL A 268 -9.90 -25.01 6.88
C VAL A 268 -11.42 -25.15 6.87
N VAL A 269 -12.13 -24.00 6.87
CA VAL A 269 -13.61 -23.99 6.98
C VAL A 269 -14.30 -24.36 5.67
N VAL A 270 -13.72 -23.97 4.51
CA VAL A 270 -14.40 -24.12 3.21
C VAL A 270 -14.18 -25.53 2.63
N PRO A 271 -15.25 -26.36 2.47
CA PRO A 271 -15.12 -27.70 1.88
C PRO A 271 -14.83 -27.63 0.38
N ARG A 272 -13.80 -28.36 -0.06
CA ARG A 272 -13.42 -28.43 -1.49
C ARG A 272 -14.39 -29.24 -2.36
N GLN A 273 -15.25 -30.05 -1.75
CA GLN A 273 -16.21 -30.93 -2.45
C GLN A 273 -17.25 -30.17 -3.30
N TRP A 274 -17.46 -28.89 -3.06
CA TRP A 274 -18.39 -28.05 -3.83
C TRP A 274 -17.86 -27.71 -5.25
N LEU A 275 -16.57 -27.90 -5.48
CA LEU A 275 -15.93 -27.52 -6.75
C LEU A 275 -16.36 -28.44 -7.92
N ASP A 276 -16.62 -29.71 -7.66
CA ASP A 276 -16.91 -30.71 -8.72
C ASP A 276 -18.28 -30.47 -9.40
N HIS A 277 -19.25 -29.90 -8.69
CA HIS A 277 -20.58 -29.61 -9.21
C HIS A 277 -20.65 -28.31 -10.04
N VAL A 278 -19.62 -27.49 -9.98
CA VAL A 278 -19.60 -26.14 -10.56
C VAL A 278 -18.91 -26.10 -11.94
N ALA A 279 -18.14 -27.11 -12.28
CA ALA A 279 -17.30 -27.13 -13.48
C ALA A 279 -18.07 -27.07 -14.80
N SER A 280 -19.36 -27.45 -14.80
CA SER A 280 -20.19 -27.53 -16.01
C SER A 280 -20.65 -26.18 -16.57
N ASN A 281 -20.72 -25.13 -15.75
CA ASN A 281 -21.18 -23.80 -16.18
C ASN A 281 -20.03 -22.78 -16.14
N LEU A 282 -19.68 -22.20 -17.30
CA LEU A 282 -18.55 -21.28 -17.43
C LEU A 282 -18.66 -20.08 -16.48
N LEU A 283 -19.84 -19.42 -16.41
CA LEU A 283 -19.98 -18.22 -15.58
C LEU A 283 -19.85 -18.54 -14.09
N ILE A 284 -20.46 -19.65 -13.66
CA ILE A 284 -20.38 -20.10 -12.28
C ILE A 284 -18.95 -20.50 -11.95
N SER A 285 -18.27 -21.23 -12.84
CA SER A 285 -16.87 -21.65 -12.69
C SER A 285 -15.93 -20.44 -12.52
N VAL A 286 -16.09 -19.42 -13.34
CA VAL A 286 -15.24 -18.21 -13.28
C VAL A 286 -15.41 -17.47 -11.96
N VAL A 287 -16.67 -17.30 -11.50
CA VAL A 287 -16.94 -16.63 -10.22
C VAL A 287 -16.45 -17.46 -9.04
N VAL A 288 -16.71 -18.76 -9.04
CA VAL A 288 -16.30 -19.67 -7.96
C VAL A 288 -14.78 -19.78 -7.87
N LEU A 289 -14.07 -19.91 -9.00
CA LEU A 289 -12.62 -19.92 -8.99
C LEU A 289 -12.03 -18.56 -8.58
N GLY A 290 -12.66 -17.47 -8.98
CA GLY A 290 -12.29 -16.14 -8.48
C GLY A 290 -12.46 -16.01 -6.96
N LEU A 291 -13.59 -16.44 -6.41
CA LEU A 291 -13.80 -16.47 -4.96
C LEU A 291 -12.82 -17.42 -4.25
N LEU A 292 -12.52 -18.56 -4.86
CA LEU A 292 -11.54 -19.50 -4.33
C LEU A 292 -10.14 -18.85 -4.28
N ALA A 293 -9.74 -18.09 -5.29
CA ALA A 293 -8.47 -17.36 -5.29
C ALA A 293 -8.40 -16.35 -4.12
N VAL A 294 -9.49 -15.60 -3.89
CA VAL A 294 -9.59 -14.66 -2.76
C VAL A 294 -9.43 -15.38 -1.42
N LEU A 295 -10.06 -16.54 -1.25
CA LEU A 295 -10.04 -17.32 -0.02
C LEU A 295 -8.70 -18.00 0.23
N LEU A 296 -8.11 -18.59 -0.81
CA LEU A 296 -6.84 -19.31 -0.71
C LEU A 296 -5.68 -18.37 -0.39
N ALA A 297 -5.74 -17.12 -0.86
CA ALA A 297 -4.75 -16.07 -0.63
C ALA A 297 -3.31 -16.56 -0.91
N ILE A 298 -3.13 -17.29 -2.00
CA ILE A 298 -1.85 -17.86 -2.45
C ILE A 298 -1.04 -16.74 -3.12
N CYS A 299 0.29 -16.78 -2.99
CA CYS A 299 1.17 -15.86 -3.71
C CYS A 299 1.03 -16.01 -5.22
N SER A 300 1.16 -14.88 -5.90
CA SER A 300 0.99 -14.75 -7.35
C SER A 300 1.93 -15.62 -8.19
N GLU A 301 3.07 -16.02 -7.64
CA GLU A 301 4.00 -16.96 -8.29
C GLU A 301 3.53 -18.42 -8.22
N ALA A 302 2.81 -18.79 -7.13
CA ALA A 302 2.36 -20.16 -6.91
C ALA A 302 0.95 -20.42 -7.44
N ASP A 303 0.14 -19.40 -7.66
CA ASP A 303 -1.24 -19.51 -8.11
C ASP A 303 -1.38 -20.18 -9.48
N ALA A 304 -0.39 -19.97 -10.37
CA ALA A 304 -0.34 -20.59 -11.69
C ALA A 304 -0.29 -22.12 -11.62
N PHE A 305 0.48 -22.67 -10.67
CA PHE A 305 0.59 -24.14 -10.50
C PHE A 305 -0.70 -24.73 -9.94
N VAL A 306 -1.36 -24.01 -9.02
CA VAL A 306 -2.68 -24.39 -8.52
C VAL A 306 -3.70 -24.35 -9.66
N ALA A 307 -3.74 -23.27 -10.43
CA ALA A 307 -4.61 -23.15 -11.59
C ALA A 307 -4.37 -24.25 -12.63
N ALA A 308 -3.11 -24.62 -12.88
CA ALA A 308 -2.76 -25.70 -13.80
C ALA A 308 -3.27 -27.08 -13.33
N SER A 309 -3.34 -27.32 -12.02
CA SER A 309 -3.87 -28.57 -11.44
C SER A 309 -5.40 -28.71 -11.54
N LEU A 310 -6.12 -27.60 -11.71
CA LEU A 310 -7.59 -27.56 -11.81
C LEU A 310 -8.08 -27.93 -13.22
N THR A 311 -7.70 -29.12 -13.72
CA THR A 311 -7.93 -29.53 -15.12
C THR A 311 -9.39 -29.71 -15.51
N GLN A 312 -10.29 -29.88 -14.54
CA GLN A 312 -11.73 -29.98 -14.75
C GLN A 312 -12.38 -28.65 -15.15
N PHE A 313 -11.69 -27.50 -14.94
CA PHE A 313 -12.22 -26.18 -15.27
C PHE A 313 -11.67 -25.66 -16.61
N SER A 314 -12.45 -24.80 -17.27
CA SER A 314 -12.03 -24.14 -18.51
C SER A 314 -10.79 -23.24 -18.29
N LEU A 315 -10.02 -22.99 -19.33
CA LEU A 315 -8.87 -22.06 -19.26
C LEU A 315 -9.28 -20.66 -18.83
N THR A 316 -10.48 -20.20 -19.24
CA THR A 316 -11.05 -18.91 -18.81
C THR A 316 -11.29 -18.86 -17.30
N ALA A 317 -11.81 -19.92 -16.69
CA ALA A 317 -12.02 -19.99 -15.26
C ALA A 317 -10.68 -20.02 -14.50
N ARG A 318 -9.69 -20.76 -15.00
CA ARG A 318 -8.32 -20.76 -14.45
C ARG A 318 -7.63 -19.41 -14.62
N LEU A 319 -7.88 -18.70 -15.74
CA LEU A 319 -7.41 -17.33 -15.94
C LEU A 319 -7.99 -16.40 -14.87
N ALA A 320 -9.29 -16.49 -14.58
CA ALA A 320 -9.92 -15.69 -13.53
C ALA A 320 -9.29 -15.95 -12.17
N PHE A 321 -8.99 -17.21 -11.83
CA PHE A 321 -8.27 -17.56 -10.60
C PHE A 321 -6.92 -16.85 -10.51
N MET A 322 -6.09 -16.93 -11.57
CA MET A 322 -4.76 -16.34 -11.64
C MET A 322 -4.74 -14.81 -11.70
N VAL A 323 -5.83 -14.18 -12.16
CA VAL A 323 -5.94 -12.72 -12.24
C VAL A 323 -6.48 -12.16 -10.93
N VAL A 324 -7.51 -12.79 -10.34
CA VAL A 324 -8.13 -12.32 -9.11
C VAL A 324 -7.17 -12.42 -7.92
N GLY A 325 -6.47 -13.56 -7.75
CA GLY A 325 -5.60 -13.82 -6.59
C GLY A 325 -4.63 -12.67 -6.28
N PRO A 326 -3.77 -12.27 -7.22
CA PRO A 326 -2.79 -11.19 -7.01
C PRO A 326 -3.39 -9.81 -6.79
N ILE A 327 -4.62 -9.59 -7.20
CA ILE A 327 -5.27 -8.27 -7.25
C ILE A 327 -6.22 -8.06 -6.06
N VAL A 328 -6.86 -9.13 -5.59
CA VAL A 328 -7.74 -9.08 -4.42
C VAL A 328 -7.76 -10.42 -3.70
N ASP A 329 -7.22 -10.46 -2.49
CA ASP A 329 -7.29 -11.58 -1.56
C ASP A 329 -7.47 -11.10 -0.12
N VAL A 330 -7.70 -12.03 0.79
CA VAL A 330 -7.97 -11.73 2.22
C VAL A 330 -6.78 -11.01 2.89
N LYS A 331 -5.53 -11.43 2.60
CA LYS A 331 -4.34 -10.76 3.16
C LYS A 331 -4.17 -9.36 2.59
N LEU A 332 -4.42 -9.18 1.29
CA LEU A 332 -4.32 -7.88 0.62
C LEU A 332 -5.40 -6.92 1.13
N ILE A 333 -6.63 -7.40 1.35
CA ILE A 333 -7.71 -6.61 1.97
C ILE A 333 -7.31 -6.15 3.36
N ALA A 334 -6.69 -7.02 4.17
CA ALA A 334 -6.17 -6.65 5.49
C ALA A 334 -5.08 -5.57 5.40
N LEU A 335 -4.08 -5.75 4.52
CA LEU A 335 -3.02 -4.77 4.27
C LEU A 335 -3.54 -3.42 3.78
N GLN A 336 -4.49 -3.43 2.84
CA GLN A 336 -5.14 -2.22 2.33
C GLN A 336 -5.95 -1.52 3.42
N THR A 337 -6.63 -2.29 4.28
CA THR A 337 -7.38 -1.74 5.43
C THR A 337 -6.46 -0.99 6.38
N GLY A 338 -5.29 -1.56 6.68
CA GLY A 338 -4.28 -0.92 7.52
C GLY A 338 -3.70 0.34 6.90
N THR A 339 -3.36 0.29 5.62
CA THR A 339 -2.63 1.36 4.94
C THR A 339 -3.56 2.50 4.47
N PHE A 340 -4.67 2.17 3.82
CA PHE A 340 -5.58 3.11 3.17
C PHE A 340 -6.91 3.31 3.90
N GLY A 341 -7.16 2.50 4.93
CA GLY A 341 -8.35 2.55 5.76
C GLY A 341 -9.47 1.58 5.34
N PRO A 342 -10.35 1.22 6.28
CA PRO A 342 -11.39 0.21 6.06
C PRO A 342 -12.44 0.64 5.02
N LYS A 343 -12.74 1.95 4.93
CA LYS A 343 -13.69 2.47 3.93
C LYS A 343 -13.21 2.26 2.50
N PHE A 344 -11.88 2.34 2.28
CA PHE A 344 -11.27 2.04 1.00
C PHE A 344 -11.39 0.54 0.70
N ALA A 345 -10.91 -0.33 1.59
CA ALA A 345 -10.84 -1.77 1.36
C ALA A 345 -12.23 -2.37 1.06
N VAL A 346 -13.25 -2.02 1.87
CA VAL A 346 -14.63 -2.56 1.71
C VAL A 346 -15.26 -2.19 0.37
N ARG A 347 -14.92 -1.04 -0.21
CA ARG A 347 -15.47 -0.60 -1.50
C ARG A 347 -14.62 -1.01 -2.68
N PHE A 348 -13.31 -0.97 -2.48
CA PHE A 348 -12.35 -1.24 -3.54
C PHE A 348 -12.24 -2.73 -3.86
N ALA A 349 -12.22 -3.63 -2.86
CA ALA A 349 -12.09 -5.06 -3.09
C ALA A 349 -13.25 -5.66 -3.92
N PRO A 350 -14.54 -5.39 -3.65
CA PRO A 350 -15.61 -5.88 -4.50
C PRO A 350 -15.57 -5.30 -5.93
N ALA A 351 -15.25 -4.00 -6.07
CA ALA A 351 -15.12 -3.38 -7.38
C ALA A 351 -14.00 -4.03 -8.19
N THR A 352 -12.85 -4.27 -7.56
CA THR A 352 -11.71 -4.96 -8.16
C THR A 352 -12.06 -6.38 -8.57
N PHE A 353 -12.75 -7.13 -7.73
CA PHE A 353 -13.21 -8.47 -8.02
C PHE A 353 -14.11 -8.51 -9.25
N VAL A 354 -15.13 -7.65 -9.31
CA VAL A 354 -16.05 -7.58 -10.45
C VAL A 354 -15.32 -7.25 -11.74
N VAL A 355 -14.45 -6.23 -11.74
CA VAL A 355 -13.67 -5.84 -12.92
C VAL A 355 -12.73 -6.98 -13.36
N ALA A 356 -12.09 -7.69 -12.41
CA ALA A 356 -11.23 -8.82 -12.71
C ALA A 356 -11.98 -9.98 -13.35
N ILE A 357 -13.17 -10.33 -12.82
CA ILE A 357 -14.03 -11.38 -13.38
C ILE A 357 -14.49 -11.01 -14.80
N LEU A 358 -15.01 -9.80 -15.01
CA LEU A 358 -15.47 -9.35 -16.31
C LEU A 358 -14.34 -9.30 -17.35
N SER A 359 -13.17 -8.80 -16.94
CA SER A 359 -11.99 -8.77 -17.82
C SER A 359 -11.50 -10.16 -18.17
N SER A 360 -11.53 -11.10 -17.20
CA SER A 360 -11.13 -12.51 -17.43
C SER A 360 -12.09 -13.22 -18.37
N LEU A 361 -13.39 -12.95 -18.27
CA LEU A 361 -14.38 -13.49 -19.20
C LEU A 361 -14.16 -12.94 -20.61
N LEU A 362 -13.93 -11.63 -20.74
CA LEU A 362 -13.76 -10.98 -22.04
C LEU A 362 -12.47 -11.48 -22.74
N VAL A 363 -11.34 -11.47 -22.06
CA VAL A 363 -10.06 -11.90 -22.63
C VAL A 363 -10.03 -13.42 -22.81
N GLY A 364 -10.61 -14.18 -21.88
CA GLY A 364 -10.73 -15.62 -21.99
C GLY A 364 -11.56 -16.04 -23.22
N TRP A 365 -12.69 -15.36 -23.47
CA TRP A 365 -13.50 -15.62 -24.66
C TRP A 365 -12.79 -15.27 -25.97
N TRP A 366 -11.94 -14.22 -25.94
CA TRP A 366 -11.24 -13.74 -27.15
C TRP A 366 -9.95 -14.54 -27.45
N LEU A 367 -9.21 -15.01 -26.44
CA LEU A 367 -7.86 -15.54 -26.61
C LEU A 367 -7.72 -17.04 -26.29
N LEU A 368 -8.55 -17.58 -25.38
CA LEU A 368 -8.50 -18.96 -24.88
C LEU A 368 -9.66 -19.80 -25.38
#